data_41a8dcaae6d55acf4d4339606861ad90
#
_entry.id   41a8dcaae6d55acf4d4339606861ad90
#
_cell.length_a   1.000
_cell.length_b   1.000
_cell.length_c   1.000
_cell.angle_alpha   90.00
_cell.angle_beta   90.00
_cell.angle_gamma   90.00
#
_symmetry.space_group_name_H-M   'P 1'
#
loop_
_entity.id
_entity.type
_entity.pdbx_description
1 polymer ?
#
loop_
_entity_poly.entity_id
_entity_poly.type
_entity_poly.pdbx_seq_one_letter_code
_entity_poly.pdbx_strand_id
1 'polypeptide(L)'
;MKESYSIRNVLITILAITVISCQKQQPAERTATADSIQIVRDVWSKEQASEWYKQWGWLRGSDFIPSTAINQLEMWQAETFDTATINRELGWAESIGMNSMRVYLHHLAWELDPAGFKQRVDQYLAIADKHHISTLFVIFDDCWNPTYQPGKQPDPKPGIHNSGWVRDPGDKIHDDSTLNLTLERYVKDVLTRFANDERIVLWDLYNEPGNSDYGNKSMPLLEKVFEWGREVNPSQPLSVGVWNKDLVDLNVYQLANSDVITYHNYMDPVSHKQWIDSLRTYGRPLICTEYMARTRGSLFKDIMPLLKAENIGAYNWGLVAGKTNTI
;
A
#
# COMPACT_ATOMS: atom_id res chain seq x y z
N MET A 1 91.06 3.99 -38.36
CA MET A 1 90.88 3.35 -39.66
C MET A 1 89.45 3.56 -40.07
N LYS A 2 89.24 4.50 -40.94
CA LYS A 2 88.79 4.33 -42.34
C LYS A 2 87.33 3.73 -42.34
N GLU A 3 86.33 4.23 -42.97
CA GLU A 3 86.21 5.09 -44.14
C GLU A 3 84.82 5.68 -44.24
N SER A 4 84.77 6.91 -44.64
CA SER A 4 83.81 7.69 -45.38
C SER A 4 83.09 6.91 -46.51
N TYR A 5 81.82 7.19 -46.78
CA TYR A 5 81.34 7.48 -48.14
C TYR A 5 79.99 8.26 -48.08
N SER A 6 80.11 9.41 -48.72
CA SER A 6 79.04 10.34 -49.12
C SER A 6 78.36 9.84 -50.38
N ILE A 7 77.06 10.06 -50.56
CA ILE A 7 76.42 10.30 -51.88
C ILE A 7 75.03 10.95 -51.67
N ARG A 8 74.97 12.23 -52.03
CA ARG A 8 74.16 12.95 -53.04
C ARG A 8 72.60 12.91 -52.89
N ASN A 9 72.14 14.13 -52.72
CA ASN A 9 70.83 14.66 -52.94
C ASN A 9 70.11 14.23 -54.23
N VAL A 10 68.86 13.85 -54.13
CA VAL A 10 67.89 14.02 -55.21
C VAL A 10 66.65 14.65 -54.57
N LEU A 11 66.40 15.91 -54.88
CA LEU A 11 65.15 16.60 -54.62
C LEU A 11 64.09 16.03 -55.58
N ILE A 12 63.04 15.43 -55.06
CA ILE A 12 61.81 15.17 -55.82
C ILE A 12 60.69 16.01 -55.16
N THR A 13 60.32 17.06 -55.91
CA THR A 13 59.22 17.94 -55.58
C THR A 13 57.94 17.19 -55.95
N ILE A 14 57.20 16.72 -54.93
CA ILE A 14 55.87 16.18 -55.14
C ILE A 14 54.85 17.28 -54.86
N LEU A 15 54.15 17.67 -55.90
CA LEU A 15 53.04 18.62 -55.91
C LEU A 15 51.85 17.94 -55.26
N ALA A 16 51.49 18.30 -54.01
CA ALA A 16 50.34 17.82 -53.34
C ALA A 16 49.04 18.57 -53.81
N ILE A 17 48.24 17.90 -54.61
CA ILE A 17 46.92 18.40 -54.99
C ILE A 17 46.00 18.12 -53.79
N THR A 18 45.61 19.16 -53.04
CA THR A 18 44.60 19.14 -52.03
C THR A 18 43.22 19.10 -52.67
N VAL A 19 42.60 17.90 -52.68
CA VAL A 19 41.19 17.75 -53.04
C VAL A 19 40.37 18.12 -51.81
N ILE A 20 39.73 19.29 -51.83
CA ILE A 20 38.75 19.67 -50.78
C ILE A 20 37.47 18.88 -51.08
N SER A 21 37.29 17.79 -50.32
CA SER A 21 36.03 17.04 -50.28
C SER A 21 35.03 17.80 -49.40
N CYS A 22 34.06 18.49 -49.99
CA CYS A 22 32.88 18.94 -49.26
C CYS A 22 32.04 17.76 -48.77
N GLN A 23 32.31 17.28 -47.57
CA GLN A 23 31.34 16.41 -46.86
C GLN A 23 30.14 17.27 -46.44
N LYS A 24 29.01 17.02 -47.12
CA LYS A 24 27.69 17.44 -46.62
C LYS A 24 27.46 16.78 -45.29
N GLN A 25 27.48 17.57 -44.20
CA GLN A 25 26.93 17.13 -42.93
C GLN A 25 25.46 16.79 -43.12
N GLN A 26 25.11 15.50 -42.99
CA GLN A 26 23.74 15.09 -42.78
C GLN A 26 23.26 15.66 -41.44
N PRO A 27 22.03 16.21 -41.37
CA PRO A 27 21.44 16.59 -40.08
C PRO A 27 21.37 15.36 -39.22
N ALA A 28 21.86 15.43 -37.98
CA ALA A 28 21.63 14.41 -36.97
C ALA A 28 20.11 14.23 -36.85
N GLU A 29 19.60 13.07 -37.23
CA GLU A 29 18.28 12.63 -36.83
C GLU A 29 18.23 12.67 -35.31
N ARG A 30 17.54 13.67 -34.75
CA ARG A 30 17.04 13.59 -33.38
C ARG A 30 16.05 12.42 -33.38
N THR A 31 16.50 11.27 -32.90
CA THR A 31 15.62 10.25 -32.37
C THR A 31 14.87 10.93 -31.24
N ALA A 32 13.67 11.40 -31.52
CA ALA A 32 12.68 11.69 -30.51
C ALA A 32 12.49 10.36 -29.77
N THR A 33 13.03 10.24 -28.56
CA THR A 33 12.55 9.27 -27.60
C THR A 33 11.06 9.56 -27.48
N ALA A 34 10.24 8.65 -27.94
CA ALA A 34 8.83 8.68 -27.66
C ALA A 34 8.75 8.61 -26.13
N ASP A 35 8.50 9.76 -25.49
CA ASP A 35 7.98 9.80 -24.15
C ASP A 35 6.71 8.93 -24.22
N SER A 36 6.79 7.72 -23.71
CA SER A 36 5.64 6.87 -23.52
C SER A 36 4.70 7.68 -22.64
N ILE A 37 3.62 8.17 -23.22
CA ILE A 37 2.52 8.78 -22.47
C ILE A 37 2.09 7.67 -21.51
N GLN A 38 2.46 7.78 -20.25
CA GLN A 38 2.03 6.85 -19.21
C GLN A 38 0.54 7.12 -19.03
N ILE A 39 -0.29 6.22 -19.55
CA ILE A 39 -1.75 6.33 -19.38
C ILE A 39 -2.01 6.03 -17.90
N VAL A 40 -2.26 7.07 -17.13
CA VAL A 40 -2.68 6.93 -15.72
C VAL A 40 -4.07 6.30 -15.72
N ARG A 41 -4.23 5.23 -14.96
CA ARG A 41 -5.51 4.52 -14.85
C ARG A 41 -6.56 5.40 -14.18
N ASP A 42 -7.75 5.48 -14.80
CA ASP A 42 -8.93 6.09 -14.18
C ASP A 42 -9.48 5.22 -13.02
N VAL A 43 -10.36 5.82 -12.21
CA VAL A 43 -11.17 5.10 -11.23
C VAL A 43 -12.03 4.07 -11.97
N TRP A 44 -12.13 2.86 -11.45
CA TRP A 44 -12.94 1.80 -12.04
C TRP A 44 -14.39 2.25 -12.26
N SER A 45 -15.01 1.75 -13.32
CA SER A 45 -16.46 1.89 -13.45
C SER A 45 -17.20 1.12 -12.33
N LYS A 46 -18.44 1.48 -12.08
CA LYS A 46 -19.29 0.77 -11.08
C LYS A 46 -19.50 -0.68 -11.49
N GLU A 47 -19.60 -0.94 -12.77
CA GLU A 47 -19.77 -2.27 -13.36
C GLU A 47 -18.50 -3.10 -13.12
N GLN A 48 -17.32 -2.56 -13.42
CA GLN A 48 -16.05 -3.22 -13.19
C GLN A 48 -15.85 -3.56 -11.70
N ALA A 49 -16.11 -2.62 -10.80
CA ALA A 49 -16.03 -2.84 -9.36
C ALA A 49 -17.02 -3.93 -8.90
N SER A 50 -18.24 -3.95 -9.45
CA SER A 50 -19.26 -4.94 -9.12
C SER A 50 -18.90 -6.34 -9.62
N GLU A 51 -18.35 -6.46 -10.84
CA GLU A 51 -17.89 -7.74 -11.38
C GLU A 51 -16.69 -8.28 -10.59
N TRP A 52 -15.75 -7.41 -10.23
CA TRP A 52 -14.62 -7.80 -9.37
C TRP A 52 -15.11 -8.32 -8.01
N TYR A 53 -16.08 -7.64 -7.34
CA TYR A 53 -16.56 -8.05 -6.02
C TYR A 53 -17.27 -9.41 -6.04
N LYS A 54 -17.96 -9.73 -7.11
CA LYS A 54 -18.64 -11.04 -7.27
C LYS A 54 -17.68 -12.22 -7.20
N GLN A 55 -16.41 -12.04 -7.61
CA GLN A 55 -15.41 -13.12 -7.65
C GLN A 55 -15.03 -13.60 -6.24
N TRP A 56 -15.10 -12.71 -5.24
CA TRP A 56 -14.67 -12.99 -3.87
C TRP A 56 -15.75 -13.62 -2.99
N GLY A 57 -17.02 -13.56 -3.41
CA GLY A 57 -18.12 -13.92 -2.54
C GLY A 57 -18.20 -12.99 -1.31
N TRP A 58 -18.63 -13.51 -0.17
CA TRP A 58 -18.67 -12.71 1.05
C TRP A 58 -17.32 -12.75 1.77
N LEU A 59 -16.57 -11.66 1.70
CA LEU A 59 -15.32 -11.46 2.44
C LEU A 59 -15.61 -11.32 3.93
N ARG A 60 -14.92 -12.09 4.75
CA ARG A 60 -15.04 -12.05 6.21
C ARG A 60 -13.70 -12.34 6.84
N GLY A 61 -13.28 -11.46 7.73
CA GLY A 61 -11.94 -11.52 8.29
C GLY A 61 -11.72 -10.58 9.44
N SER A 62 -10.49 -10.24 9.64
CA SER A 62 -10.02 -9.37 10.71
C SER A 62 -8.84 -8.54 10.25
N ASP A 63 -8.63 -7.40 10.91
CA ASP A 63 -7.32 -6.74 10.91
C ASP A 63 -6.34 -7.64 11.67
N PHE A 64 -5.26 -8.02 11.01
CA PHE A 64 -4.31 -9.00 11.50
C PHE A 64 -2.92 -8.44 11.71
N ILE A 65 -2.41 -8.69 12.88
CA ILE A 65 -1.00 -8.62 13.25
C ILE A 65 -0.71 -9.82 14.16
N PRO A 66 0.41 -10.53 14.01
CA PRO A 66 0.69 -11.70 14.85
C PRO A 66 0.84 -11.30 16.31
N SER A 67 0.44 -12.18 17.23
CA SER A 67 0.47 -11.94 18.67
C SER A 67 1.86 -11.58 19.21
N THR A 68 2.90 -11.91 18.48
CA THR A 68 4.31 -11.63 18.81
C THR A 68 4.78 -10.24 18.38
N ALA A 69 3.99 -9.50 17.60
CA ALA A 69 4.31 -8.16 17.16
C ALA A 69 3.42 -7.10 17.83
N ILE A 70 4.02 -5.98 18.28
CA ILE A 70 3.30 -4.86 18.87
C ILE A 70 2.83 -3.85 17.82
N ASN A 71 3.52 -3.80 16.68
CA ASN A 71 3.25 -2.88 15.57
C ASN A 71 3.78 -3.43 14.23
N GLN A 72 3.55 -2.67 13.18
CA GLN A 72 3.93 -3.03 11.82
C GLN A 72 5.44 -3.23 11.67
N LEU A 73 6.27 -2.46 12.41
CA LEU A 73 7.74 -2.62 12.35
C LEU A 73 8.16 -3.95 12.95
N GLU A 74 7.63 -4.34 14.12
CA GLU A 74 7.93 -5.65 14.72
C GLU A 74 7.43 -6.81 13.85
N MET A 75 6.32 -6.63 13.14
CA MET A 75 5.82 -7.63 12.19
C MET A 75 6.75 -7.78 10.98
N TRP A 76 7.29 -6.69 10.43
CA TRP A 76 7.93 -6.73 9.12
C TRP A 76 9.45 -6.63 9.10
N GLN A 77 10.13 -6.31 10.21
CA GLN A 77 11.60 -6.32 10.29
C GLN A 77 12.14 -7.76 10.22
N ALA A 78 13.34 -7.94 9.62
CA ALA A 78 13.94 -9.26 9.38
C ALA A 78 14.15 -10.06 10.69
N GLU A 79 14.54 -9.38 11.76
CA GLU A 79 14.88 -10.00 13.04
C GLU A 79 13.66 -10.49 13.84
N THR A 80 12.46 -9.98 13.49
CA THR A 80 11.24 -10.21 14.27
C THR A 80 10.11 -10.86 13.47
N PHE A 81 10.30 -11.06 12.15
CA PHE A 81 9.32 -11.68 11.28
C PHE A 81 9.10 -13.16 11.67
N ASP A 82 7.92 -13.46 12.23
CA ASP A 82 7.59 -14.73 12.86
C ASP A 82 6.60 -15.57 12.03
N THR A 83 7.14 -16.33 11.07
CA THR A 83 6.32 -17.19 10.19
C THR A 83 5.59 -18.30 10.95
N ALA A 84 6.15 -18.78 12.06
CA ALA A 84 5.53 -19.84 12.85
C ALA A 84 4.24 -19.36 13.53
N THR A 85 4.28 -18.18 14.16
CA THR A 85 3.12 -17.55 14.75
C THR A 85 2.08 -17.15 13.70
N ILE A 86 2.52 -16.54 12.59
CA ILE A 86 1.63 -16.19 11.47
C ILE A 86 0.89 -17.44 10.97
N ASN A 87 1.60 -18.53 10.68
CA ASN A 87 0.99 -19.77 10.19
C ASN A 87 -0.01 -20.36 11.21
N ARG A 88 0.30 -20.35 12.50
CA ARG A 88 -0.59 -20.85 13.54
C ARG A 88 -1.88 -20.02 13.64
N GLU A 89 -1.75 -18.71 13.65
CA GLU A 89 -2.87 -17.81 13.90
C GLU A 89 -3.78 -17.68 12.68
N LEU A 90 -3.24 -17.71 11.47
CA LEU A 90 -4.03 -17.82 10.25
C LEU A 90 -4.76 -19.18 10.16
N GLY A 91 -4.16 -20.26 10.66
CA GLY A 91 -4.85 -21.55 10.80
C GLY A 91 -6.05 -21.47 11.77
N TRP A 92 -5.97 -20.69 12.84
CA TRP A 92 -7.13 -20.45 13.69
C TRP A 92 -8.21 -19.64 12.97
N ALA A 93 -7.83 -18.61 12.21
CA ALA A 93 -8.77 -17.83 11.42
C ALA A 93 -9.52 -18.69 10.39
N GLU A 94 -8.82 -19.54 9.65
CA GLU A 94 -9.40 -20.53 8.74
C GLU A 94 -10.40 -21.44 9.47
N SER A 95 -10.03 -21.97 10.65
CA SER A 95 -10.86 -22.89 11.43
C SER A 95 -12.20 -22.32 11.88
N ILE A 96 -12.31 -20.99 12.02
CA ILE A 96 -13.54 -20.28 12.34
C ILE A 96 -14.24 -19.70 11.10
N GLY A 97 -13.73 -20.04 9.90
CA GLY A 97 -14.34 -19.70 8.62
C GLY A 97 -14.01 -18.31 8.07
N MET A 98 -12.99 -17.63 8.57
CA MET A 98 -12.46 -16.42 7.93
C MET A 98 -11.77 -16.77 6.60
N ASN A 99 -11.87 -15.89 5.61
CA ASN A 99 -11.30 -16.07 4.28
C ASN A 99 -10.47 -14.89 3.79
N SER A 100 -10.30 -13.86 4.61
CA SER A 100 -9.48 -12.71 4.26
C SER A 100 -8.92 -12.03 5.51
N MET A 101 -7.74 -11.38 5.38
CA MET A 101 -7.14 -10.56 6.43
C MET A 101 -6.80 -9.18 5.89
N ARG A 102 -6.95 -8.14 6.72
CA ARG A 102 -6.45 -6.80 6.46
C ARG A 102 -5.16 -6.60 7.23
N VAL A 103 -4.07 -6.23 6.54
CA VAL A 103 -2.71 -6.26 7.09
C VAL A 103 -1.98 -4.97 6.75
N TYR A 104 -1.40 -4.35 7.76
CA TYR A 104 -0.71 -3.07 7.65
C TYR A 104 0.77 -3.26 7.28
N LEU A 105 1.21 -2.54 6.28
CA LEU A 105 2.62 -2.40 5.91
C LEU A 105 3.23 -1.17 6.60
N HIS A 106 4.54 -0.92 6.41
CA HIS A 106 5.20 0.28 6.93
C HIS A 106 6.42 0.63 6.07
N HIS A 107 6.50 1.89 5.59
CA HIS A 107 7.57 2.33 4.70
C HIS A 107 8.97 2.15 5.30
N LEU A 108 9.17 2.39 6.61
CA LEU A 108 10.48 2.24 7.24
C LEU A 108 10.97 0.79 7.21
N ALA A 109 10.10 -0.20 7.39
CA ALA A 109 10.48 -1.61 7.27
C ALA A 109 10.93 -1.96 5.84
N TRP A 110 10.29 -1.34 4.84
CA TRP A 110 10.72 -1.43 3.44
C TRP A 110 12.03 -0.67 3.21
N GLU A 111 12.17 0.57 3.69
CA GLU A 111 13.34 1.42 3.46
C GLU A 111 14.64 0.77 3.99
N LEU A 112 14.56 0.10 5.13
CA LEU A 112 15.70 -0.61 5.74
C LEU A 112 16.19 -1.79 4.90
N ASP A 113 15.29 -2.50 4.23
CA ASP A 113 15.59 -3.70 3.46
C ASP A 113 14.51 -3.96 2.39
N PRO A 114 14.51 -3.19 1.27
CA PRO A 114 13.44 -3.29 0.27
C PRO A 114 13.29 -4.66 -0.35
N ALA A 115 14.37 -5.38 -0.56
CA ALA A 115 14.34 -6.72 -1.13
C ALA A 115 13.80 -7.76 -0.15
N GLY A 116 14.34 -7.79 1.06
CA GLY A 116 13.89 -8.70 2.10
C GLY A 116 12.48 -8.39 2.59
N PHE A 117 12.08 -7.13 2.66
CA PHE A 117 10.70 -6.73 2.96
C PHE A 117 9.71 -7.38 1.97
N LYS A 118 9.95 -7.25 0.65
CA LYS A 118 9.10 -7.89 -0.37
C LYS A 118 9.11 -9.42 -0.29
N GLN A 119 10.23 -10.02 0.09
CA GLN A 119 10.29 -11.47 0.33
C GLN A 119 9.44 -11.87 1.55
N ARG A 120 9.46 -11.11 2.65
CA ARG A 120 8.63 -11.37 3.83
C ARG A 120 7.13 -11.19 3.52
N VAL A 121 6.77 -10.18 2.75
CA VAL A 121 5.38 -10.01 2.25
C VAL A 121 4.96 -11.21 1.41
N ASP A 122 5.80 -11.70 0.51
CA ASP A 122 5.52 -12.89 -0.31
C ASP A 122 5.40 -14.17 0.54
N GLN A 123 6.26 -14.33 1.56
CA GLN A 123 6.16 -15.43 2.52
C GLN A 123 4.86 -15.38 3.34
N TYR A 124 4.45 -14.18 3.78
CA TYR A 124 3.17 -13.98 4.44
C TYR A 124 2.00 -14.41 3.53
N LEU A 125 2.00 -13.92 2.29
CA LEU A 125 0.98 -14.27 1.29
C LEU A 125 0.93 -15.78 1.02
N ALA A 126 2.09 -16.46 0.95
CA ALA A 126 2.13 -17.91 0.78
C ALA A 126 1.55 -18.66 2.00
N ILE A 127 1.78 -18.16 3.21
CA ILE A 127 1.18 -18.73 4.43
C ILE A 127 -0.34 -18.49 4.44
N ALA A 128 -0.80 -17.28 4.10
CA ALA A 128 -2.21 -16.95 4.05
C ALA A 128 -2.95 -17.79 3.01
N ASP A 129 -2.40 -17.93 1.80
CA ASP A 129 -2.94 -18.75 0.72
C ASP A 129 -3.07 -20.23 1.11
N LYS A 130 -2.07 -20.78 1.80
CA LYS A 130 -2.12 -22.15 2.36
C LYS A 130 -3.35 -22.36 3.28
N HIS A 131 -3.81 -21.31 3.96
CA HIS A 131 -4.99 -21.30 4.82
C HIS A 131 -6.24 -20.78 4.12
N HIS A 132 -6.24 -20.67 2.79
CA HIS A 132 -7.34 -20.15 1.99
C HIS A 132 -7.77 -18.73 2.40
N ILE A 133 -6.82 -17.92 2.83
CA ILE A 133 -7.00 -16.55 3.28
C ILE A 133 -6.37 -15.60 2.26
N SER A 134 -7.20 -14.75 1.65
CA SER A 134 -6.76 -13.62 0.83
C SER A 134 -6.35 -12.44 1.70
N THR A 135 -5.65 -11.47 1.12
CA THR A 135 -5.12 -10.33 1.89
C THR A 135 -5.55 -9.00 1.30
N LEU A 136 -5.94 -8.08 2.16
CA LEU A 136 -6.10 -6.66 1.92
C LEU A 136 -4.94 -5.94 2.61
N PHE A 137 -4.07 -5.27 1.86
CA PHE A 137 -2.94 -4.55 2.44
C PHE A 137 -3.25 -3.07 2.65
N VAL A 138 -2.79 -2.54 3.80
CA VAL A 138 -2.82 -1.11 4.13
C VAL A 138 -1.42 -0.53 3.94
N ILE A 139 -1.33 0.60 3.23
CA ILE A 139 -0.05 1.24 2.88
C ILE A 139 0.35 2.27 3.92
N PHE A 140 -0.49 3.28 4.21
CA PHE A 140 -0.25 4.35 5.20
C PHE A 140 -1.29 4.33 6.32
N ASP A 141 -0.97 5.00 7.43
CA ASP A 141 -1.81 4.99 8.63
C ASP A 141 -1.62 6.25 9.49
N ASP A 142 -2.69 6.97 9.81
CA ASP A 142 -2.66 8.15 10.69
C ASP A 142 -2.93 7.83 12.17
N CYS A 143 -3.02 6.54 12.53
CA CYS A 143 -3.46 6.16 13.87
C CYS A 143 -2.32 6.01 14.89
N TRP A 144 -2.56 6.48 16.12
CA TRP A 144 -1.76 6.28 17.33
C TRP A 144 -0.42 7.03 17.37
N ASN A 145 0.71 6.35 17.62
CA ASN A 145 1.98 7.02 17.92
C ASN A 145 2.59 7.63 16.65
N PRO A 146 2.89 8.94 16.67
CA PRO A 146 3.40 9.65 15.49
C PRO A 146 4.89 9.41 15.22
N THR A 147 5.60 8.84 16.20
CA THR A 147 7.04 8.60 16.12
C THR A 147 7.36 7.12 16.26
N TYR A 148 8.35 6.68 15.51
CA TYR A 148 8.80 5.29 15.46
C TYR A 148 10.30 5.23 15.23
N GLN A 149 10.89 4.09 15.57
CA GLN A 149 12.32 3.80 15.40
C GLN A 149 12.49 2.38 14.86
N PRO A 150 13.53 2.12 14.04
CA PRO A 150 13.88 0.76 13.66
C PRO A 150 14.41 -0.06 14.84
N GLY A 151 14.48 -1.38 14.66
CA GLY A 151 15.01 -2.31 15.67
C GLY A 151 13.97 -2.71 16.72
N LYS A 152 14.44 -2.90 17.96
CA LYS A 152 13.58 -3.38 19.03
C LYS A 152 12.44 -2.41 19.33
N GLN A 153 11.22 -2.91 19.26
CA GLN A 153 10.03 -2.12 19.60
C GLN A 153 9.78 -2.08 21.12
N PRO A 154 9.03 -1.09 21.62
CA PRO A 154 8.74 -0.98 23.04
C PRO A 154 7.88 -2.16 23.54
N ASP A 155 7.96 -2.47 24.83
CA ASP A 155 7.04 -3.42 25.42
C ASP A 155 5.61 -2.85 25.50
N PRO A 156 4.56 -3.69 25.38
CA PRO A 156 3.19 -3.25 25.49
C PRO A 156 2.87 -2.71 26.88
N LYS A 157 2.08 -1.63 26.94
CA LYS A 157 1.57 -1.08 28.20
C LYS A 157 0.28 -1.82 28.58
N PRO A 158 0.24 -2.60 29.67
CA PRO A 158 -0.93 -3.35 30.05
C PRO A 158 -2.18 -2.48 30.18
N GLY A 159 -3.30 -2.95 29.63
CA GLY A 159 -4.59 -2.25 29.68
C GLY A 159 -4.70 -1.00 28.80
N ILE A 160 -3.71 -0.73 27.96
CA ILE A 160 -3.77 0.39 27.02
C ILE A 160 -3.89 -0.17 25.61
N HIS A 161 -5.04 0.09 24.99
CA HIS A 161 -5.34 -0.31 23.61
C HIS A 161 -4.30 0.25 22.63
N ASN A 162 -3.76 -0.60 21.77
CA ASN A 162 -2.77 -0.28 20.73
C ASN A 162 -1.57 0.56 21.22
N SER A 163 -1.10 0.32 22.45
CA SER A 163 -0.11 1.18 23.11
C SER A 163 1.21 1.35 22.36
N GLY A 164 1.58 0.43 21.49
CA GLY A 164 2.80 0.47 20.68
C GLY A 164 2.57 0.57 19.19
N TRP A 165 1.32 0.70 18.76
CA TRP A 165 0.98 0.90 17.35
C TRP A 165 1.58 2.21 16.83
N VAL A 166 2.09 2.24 15.61
CA VAL A 166 2.77 3.40 15.03
C VAL A 166 2.11 3.83 13.72
N ARG A 167 2.12 5.14 13.48
CA ARG A 167 1.67 5.73 12.22
C ARG A 167 2.67 5.48 11.11
N ASP A 168 2.17 5.51 9.90
CA ASP A 168 2.97 5.53 8.69
C ASP A 168 2.44 6.59 7.71
N PRO A 169 3.20 7.63 7.37
CA PRO A 169 4.60 7.92 7.70
C PRO A 169 4.82 8.72 9.01
N GLY A 170 3.79 9.01 9.81
CA GLY A 170 3.90 9.78 11.03
C GLY A 170 4.11 11.29 10.84
N ASP A 171 4.47 12.03 11.92
CA ASP A 171 4.51 13.50 11.92
C ASP A 171 5.50 14.11 10.92
N LYS A 172 6.57 13.38 10.59
CA LYS A 172 7.64 13.88 9.71
C LYS A 172 7.13 14.33 8.34
N ILE A 173 6.03 13.77 7.86
CA ILE A 173 5.48 14.10 6.54
C ILE A 173 5.07 15.57 6.43
N HIS A 174 4.72 16.21 7.55
CA HIS A 174 4.27 17.59 7.57
C HIS A 174 5.43 18.59 7.53
N ASP A 175 6.62 18.18 7.95
CA ASP A 175 7.80 19.05 8.11
C ASP A 175 8.92 18.74 7.09
N ASP A 176 8.91 17.53 6.50
CA ASP A 176 9.96 17.06 5.60
C ASP A 176 9.41 16.65 4.23
N SER A 177 9.41 17.59 3.30
CA SER A 177 8.95 17.33 1.93
C SER A 177 9.82 16.31 1.16
N THR A 178 11.05 16.05 1.62
CA THR A 178 11.95 15.06 0.98
C THR A 178 11.47 13.63 1.24
N LEU A 179 10.73 13.42 2.32
CA LEU A 179 10.12 12.13 2.64
C LEU A 179 9.17 11.66 1.52
N ASN A 180 8.50 12.57 0.83
CA ASN A 180 7.60 12.22 -0.28
C ASN A 180 8.28 11.36 -1.36
N LEU A 181 9.57 11.60 -1.68
CA LEU A 181 10.30 10.79 -2.66
C LEU A 181 10.54 9.36 -2.18
N THR A 182 10.75 9.19 -0.89
CA THR A 182 10.90 7.84 -0.29
C THR A 182 9.55 7.11 -0.28
N LEU A 183 8.47 7.81 0.09
CA LEU A 183 7.12 7.24 0.11
C LEU A 183 6.63 6.87 -1.29
N GLU A 184 6.89 7.72 -2.29
CA GLU A 184 6.59 7.40 -3.69
C GLU A 184 7.28 6.12 -4.15
N ARG A 185 8.59 6.00 -3.89
CA ARG A 185 9.36 4.79 -4.21
C ARG A 185 8.82 3.56 -3.50
N TYR A 186 8.49 3.69 -2.21
CA TYR A 186 7.91 2.62 -1.43
C TYR A 186 6.60 2.13 -2.04
N VAL A 187 5.64 3.03 -2.26
CA VAL A 187 4.33 2.70 -2.83
C VAL A 187 4.50 2.03 -4.19
N LYS A 188 5.25 2.67 -5.10
CA LYS A 188 5.45 2.15 -6.46
C LYS A 188 6.18 0.81 -6.48
N ASP A 189 7.22 0.62 -5.66
CA ASP A 189 7.98 -0.63 -5.60
C ASP A 189 7.12 -1.79 -5.07
N VAL A 190 6.37 -1.56 -4.00
CA VAL A 190 5.50 -2.59 -3.41
C VAL A 190 4.34 -2.92 -4.34
N LEU A 191 3.60 -1.93 -4.81
CA LEU A 191 2.47 -2.17 -5.72
C LEU A 191 2.92 -2.83 -7.02
N THR A 192 4.05 -2.40 -7.61
CA THR A 192 4.59 -3.02 -8.85
C THR A 192 4.96 -4.48 -8.63
N ARG A 193 5.62 -4.80 -7.50
CA ARG A 193 6.01 -6.18 -7.20
C ARG A 193 4.81 -7.13 -7.12
N PHE A 194 3.68 -6.65 -6.64
CA PHE A 194 2.48 -7.45 -6.39
C PHE A 194 1.29 -7.05 -7.27
N ALA A 195 1.51 -6.30 -8.35
CA ALA A 195 0.45 -5.73 -9.20
C ALA A 195 -0.54 -6.74 -9.76
N ASN A 196 -0.13 -7.99 -9.96
CA ASN A 196 -0.97 -9.06 -10.51
C ASN A 196 -1.06 -10.27 -9.57
N ASP A 197 -0.86 -10.06 -8.27
CA ASP A 197 -0.92 -11.14 -7.29
C ASP A 197 -2.37 -11.43 -6.89
N GLU A 198 -2.89 -12.57 -7.30
CA GLU A 198 -4.29 -12.97 -7.06
C GLU A 198 -4.61 -13.25 -5.58
N ARG A 199 -3.60 -13.38 -4.72
CA ARG A 199 -3.76 -13.53 -3.26
C ARG A 199 -4.17 -12.21 -2.59
N ILE A 200 -4.01 -11.07 -3.30
CA ILE A 200 -4.33 -9.74 -2.80
C ILE A 200 -5.70 -9.31 -3.31
N VAL A 201 -6.60 -9.04 -2.36
CA VAL A 201 -7.96 -8.57 -2.64
C VAL A 201 -7.97 -7.13 -3.10
N LEU A 202 -7.28 -6.25 -2.36
CA LEU A 202 -7.41 -4.80 -2.49
C LEU A 202 -6.20 -4.11 -1.85
N TRP A 203 -5.84 -2.95 -2.37
CA TRP A 203 -4.90 -2.02 -1.75
C TRP A 203 -5.67 -0.91 -1.04
N ASP A 204 -5.65 -0.91 0.29
CA ASP A 204 -6.10 0.21 1.13
C ASP A 204 -4.92 1.18 1.28
N LEU A 205 -4.98 2.28 0.53
CA LEU A 205 -3.82 3.14 0.35
C LEU A 205 -3.51 3.99 1.60
N TYR A 206 -4.53 4.26 2.45
CA TYR A 206 -4.33 5.08 3.63
C TYR A 206 -5.41 4.82 4.69
N ASN A 207 -5.00 4.25 5.81
CA ASN A 207 -5.88 4.05 6.96
C ASN A 207 -6.20 5.35 7.66
N GLU A 208 -7.49 5.63 7.79
CA GLU A 208 -8.05 6.74 8.57
C GLU A 208 -7.33 8.09 8.37
N PRO A 209 -7.15 8.57 7.12
CA PRO A 209 -6.54 9.88 6.93
C PRO A 209 -7.28 10.96 7.70
N GLY A 210 -6.50 11.85 8.32
CA GLY A 210 -7.02 12.90 9.20
C GLY A 210 -7.25 12.49 10.65
N ASN A 211 -6.98 11.23 11.03
CA ASN A 211 -7.02 10.79 12.41
C ASN A 211 -5.98 11.56 13.26
N SER A 212 -6.11 11.43 14.58
CA SER A 212 -5.16 11.99 15.55
C SER A 212 -4.98 13.51 15.40
N ASP A 213 -6.08 14.21 15.11
CA ASP A 213 -6.17 15.67 14.92
C ASP A 213 -5.43 16.22 13.68
N TYR A 214 -5.06 15.34 12.73
CA TYR A 214 -4.46 15.79 11.46
C TYR A 214 -5.48 16.50 10.56
N GLY A 215 -6.74 16.01 10.51
CA GLY A 215 -7.75 16.62 9.66
C GLY A 215 -7.26 16.74 8.20
N ASN A 216 -7.50 17.89 7.60
CA ASN A 216 -7.11 18.13 6.20
C ASN A 216 -5.58 18.19 5.96
N LYS A 217 -4.73 18.11 7.00
CA LYS A 217 -3.27 17.98 6.80
C LYS A 217 -2.89 16.68 6.08
N SER A 218 -3.73 15.64 6.17
CA SER A 218 -3.52 14.38 5.47
C SER A 218 -3.86 14.44 3.97
N MET A 219 -4.56 15.47 3.50
CA MET A 219 -4.98 15.59 2.10
C MET A 219 -3.83 15.51 1.09
N PRO A 220 -2.69 16.20 1.28
CA PRO A 220 -1.60 16.14 0.30
C PRO A 220 -1.03 14.73 0.10
N LEU A 221 -0.93 13.93 1.17
CA LEU A 221 -0.47 12.54 1.05
C LEU A 221 -1.55 11.64 0.45
N LEU A 222 -2.82 11.87 0.82
CA LEU A 222 -3.96 11.16 0.26
C LEU A 222 -4.06 11.34 -1.26
N GLU A 223 -3.87 12.55 -1.76
CA GLU A 223 -3.82 12.84 -3.20
C GLU A 223 -2.68 12.09 -3.88
N LYS A 224 -1.48 12.18 -3.33
CA LYS A 224 -0.28 11.55 -3.88
C LYS A 224 -0.35 10.03 -3.90
N VAL A 225 -0.85 9.40 -2.84
CA VAL A 225 -0.89 7.93 -2.80
C VAL A 225 -1.86 7.35 -3.82
N PHE A 226 -2.97 8.03 -4.12
CA PHE A 226 -3.84 7.65 -5.23
C PHE A 226 -3.14 7.87 -6.59
N GLU A 227 -2.46 8.99 -6.79
CA GLU A 227 -1.67 9.26 -8.00
C GLU A 227 -0.65 8.15 -8.24
N TRP A 228 0.20 7.85 -7.26
CA TRP A 228 1.21 6.81 -7.35
C TRP A 228 0.62 5.41 -7.60
N GLY A 229 -0.48 5.10 -6.92
CA GLY A 229 -1.18 3.84 -7.13
C GLY A 229 -1.78 3.72 -8.54
N ARG A 230 -2.36 4.81 -9.08
CA ARG A 230 -2.88 4.85 -10.46
C ARG A 230 -1.79 4.73 -11.52
N GLU A 231 -0.62 5.32 -11.28
CA GLU A 231 0.54 5.19 -12.17
C GLU A 231 1.05 3.74 -12.26
N VAL A 232 1.06 3.00 -11.15
CA VAL A 232 1.41 1.57 -11.15
C VAL A 232 0.34 0.73 -11.85
N ASN A 233 -0.92 1.09 -11.71
CA ASN A 233 -2.05 0.41 -12.33
C ASN A 233 -2.13 -1.11 -11.98
N PRO A 234 -2.18 -1.50 -10.69
CA PRO A 234 -2.33 -2.89 -10.32
C PRO A 234 -3.68 -3.47 -10.76
N SER A 235 -3.77 -4.79 -10.91
CA SER A 235 -5.02 -5.49 -11.23
C SER A 235 -6.06 -5.45 -10.10
N GLN A 236 -5.60 -5.20 -8.88
CA GLN A 236 -6.45 -5.05 -7.71
C GLN A 236 -7.02 -3.63 -7.63
N PRO A 237 -8.20 -3.45 -7.01
CA PRO A 237 -8.76 -2.12 -6.76
C PRO A 237 -7.94 -1.34 -5.74
N LEU A 238 -7.97 -0.01 -5.89
CA LEU A 238 -7.41 0.95 -4.95
C LEU A 238 -8.56 1.60 -4.16
N SER A 239 -8.41 1.71 -2.86
CA SER A 239 -9.40 2.34 -1.98
C SER A 239 -8.73 3.07 -0.82
N VAL A 240 -9.46 4.01 -0.23
CA VAL A 240 -9.18 4.60 1.08
C VAL A 240 -10.49 4.70 1.83
N GLY A 241 -10.57 4.08 3.01
CA GLY A 241 -11.80 3.94 3.76
C GLY A 241 -12.26 5.24 4.42
N VAL A 242 -13.57 5.57 4.28
CA VAL A 242 -14.20 6.66 5.04
C VAL A 242 -14.50 6.18 6.46
N TRP A 243 -14.16 6.97 7.47
CA TRP A 243 -14.26 6.54 8.87
C TRP A 243 -14.90 7.58 9.80
N ASN A 244 -14.80 8.86 9.47
CA ASN A 244 -15.34 9.96 10.28
C ASN A 244 -16.12 10.93 9.37
N LYS A 245 -17.44 11.02 9.61
CA LYS A 245 -18.36 11.87 8.82
C LYS A 245 -18.01 13.35 8.82
N ASP A 246 -17.29 13.82 9.84
CA ASP A 246 -16.96 15.23 10.03
C ASP A 246 -15.75 15.68 9.18
N LEU A 247 -14.99 14.73 8.62
CA LEU A 247 -13.88 14.96 7.70
C LEU A 247 -14.38 15.11 6.24
N VAL A 248 -15.26 16.08 6.00
CA VAL A 248 -16.02 16.20 4.75
C VAL A 248 -15.13 16.24 3.52
N ASP A 249 -14.08 17.07 3.51
CA ASP A 249 -13.21 17.22 2.33
C ASP A 249 -12.47 15.92 2.00
N LEU A 250 -11.92 15.24 3.03
CA LEU A 250 -11.27 13.95 2.87
C LEU A 250 -12.25 12.90 2.37
N ASN A 251 -13.46 12.81 2.97
CA ASN A 251 -14.48 11.85 2.56
C ASN A 251 -14.90 12.05 1.10
N VAL A 252 -15.09 13.28 0.65
CA VAL A 252 -15.43 13.58 -0.74
C VAL A 252 -14.32 13.08 -1.68
N TYR A 253 -13.06 13.35 -1.33
CA TYR A 253 -11.93 12.90 -2.13
C TYR A 253 -11.80 11.37 -2.15
N GLN A 254 -11.88 10.71 -0.98
CA GLN A 254 -11.82 9.25 -0.84
C GLN A 254 -12.90 8.55 -1.69
N LEU A 255 -14.16 8.98 -1.56
CA LEU A 255 -15.30 8.39 -2.28
C LEU A 255 -15.22 8.62 -3.80
N ALA A 256 -14.67 9.75 -4.24
CA ALA A 256 -14.49 10.06 -5.66
C ALA A 256 -13.38 9.24 -6.31
N ASN A 257 -12.33 8.89 -5.55
CA ASN A 257 -11.12 8.26 -6.09
C ASN A 257 -10.98 6.76 -5.80
N SER A 258 -11.84 6.19 -4.95
CA SER A 258 -11.82 4.75 -4.64
C SER A 258 -12.54 3.91 -5.70
N ASP A 259 -11.94 2.79 -6.10
CA ASP A 259 -12.54 1.83 -7.04
C ASP A 259 -13.72 1.09 -6.40
N VAL A 260 -13.58 0.73 -5.14
CA VAL A 260 -14.60 0.16 -4.25
C VAL A 260 -14.64 1.00 -2.98
N ILE A 261 -15.76 1.02 -2.28
CA ILE A 261 -15.88 1.82 -1.08
C ILE A 261 -15.53 0.95 0.13
N THR A 262 -14.44 1.32 0.81
CA THR A 262 -14.13 0.80 2.14
C THR A 262 -14.56 1.80 3.21
N TYR A 263 -14.91 1.30 4.40
CA TYR A 263 -15.33 2.18 5.49
C TYR A 263 -15.14 1.54 6.86
N HIS A 264 -15.06 2.37 7.90
CA HIS A 264 -15.07 1.93 9.29
C HIS A 264 -16.36 2.35 9.97
N ASN A 265 -16.91 1.46 10.80
CA ASN A 265 -18.06 1.81 11.62
C ASN A 265 -18.10 0.99 12.91
N TYR A 266 -17.90 1.66 14.02
CA TYR A 266 -17.91 1.08 15.36
C TYR A 266 -19.20 1.35 16.15
N MET A 267 -20.28 1.79 15.45
CA MET A 267 -21.54 2.14 16.08
C MET A 267 -22.49 0.92 16.16
N ASP A 268 -23.59 1.10 16.88
CA ASP A 268 -24.68 0.13 16.99
C ASP A 268 -25.29 -0.22 15.61
N PRO A 269 -26.06 -1.35 15.49
CA PRO A 269 -26.58 -1.81 14.20
C PRO A 269 -27.46 -0.80 13.47
N VAL A 270 -28.22 0.03 14.19
CA VAL A 270 -29.12 1.01 13.57
C VAL A 270 -28.32 2.12 12.91
N SER A 271 -27.38 2.68 13.66
CA SER A 271 -26.46 3.71 13.16
C SER A 271 -25.59 3.16 12.03
N HIS A 272 -25.12 1.92 12.14
CA HIS A 272 -24.34 1.25 11.09
C HIS A 272 -25.17 1.09 9.80
N LYS A 273 -26.42 0.65 9.90
CA LYS A 273 -27.31 0.51 8.73
C LYS A 273 -27.56 1.86 8.03
N GLN A 274 -27.75 2.93 8.79
CA GLN A 274 -27.87 4.29 8.20
C GLN A 274 -26.62 4.69 7.41
N TRP A 275 -25.42 4.33 7.90
CA TRP A 275 -24.17 4.57 7.20
C TRP A 275 -24.09 3.78 5.91
N ILE A 276 -24.44 2.48 5.94
CA ILE A 276 -24.53 1.64 4.75
C ILE A 276 -25.46 2.25 3.71
N ASP A 277 -26.67 2.68 4.11
CA ASP A 277 -27.66 3.25 3.18
C ASP A 277 -27.13 4.53 2.51
N SER A 278 -26.41 5.36 3.25
CA SER A 278 -25.74 6.55 2.70
C SER A 278 -24.67 6.17 1.66
N LEU A 279 -23.78 5.22 2.00
CA LEU A 279 -22.69 4.81 1.12
C LEU A 279 -23.19 4.08 -0.15
N ARG A 280 -24.31 3.36 -0.08
CA ARG A 280 -24.92 2.67 -1.23
C ARG A 280 -25.33 3.63 -2.36
N THR A 281 -25.58 4.89 -2.05
CA THR A 281 -25.97 5.89 -3.05
C THR A 281 -24.87 6.13 -4.10
N TYR A 282 -23.62 5.79 -3.78
CA TYR A 282 -22.49 5.86 -4.72
C TYR A 282 -22.51 4.73 -5.76
N GLY A 283 -23.26 3.65 -5.55
CA GLY A 283 -23.45 2.54 -6.48
C GLY A 283 -22.22 1.67 -6.69
N ARG A 284 -21.35 1.56 -5.68
CA ARG A 284 -20.16 0.72 -5.67
C ARG A 284 -20.25 -0.36 -4.59
N PRO A 285 -19.54 -1.49 -4.70
CA PRO A 285 -19.43 -2.47 -3.62
C PRO A 285 -18.89 -1.82 -2.34
N LEU A 286 -19.39 -2.29 -1.19
CA LEU A 286 -18.98 -1.82 0.12
C LEU A 286 -18.18 -2.90 0.84
N ILE A 287 -17.14 -2.51 1.57
CA ILE A 287 -16.37 -3.36 2.47
C ILE A 287 -16.19 -2.60 3.80
N CYS A 288 -16.71 -3.16 4.88
CA CYS A 288 -16.48 -2.65 6.22
C CYS A 288 -15.12 -3.18 6.70
N THR A 289 -14.11 -2.33 6.63
CA THR A 289 -12.72 -2.70 6.93
C THR A 289 -12.38 -2.62 8.41
N GLU A 290 -13.25 -2.00 9.23
CA GLU A 290 -13.17 -2.07 10.68
C GLU A 290 -14.53 -1.96 11.33
N TYR A 291 -14.82 -2.88 12.25
CA TYR A 291 -15.98 -2.83 13.13
C TYR A 291 -15.68 -3.56 14.44
N MET A 292 -16.62 -3.62 15.34
CA MET A 292 -16.61 -4.27 16.64
C MET A 292 -16.00 -3.41 17.76
N ALA A 293 -16.89 -2.78 18.50
CA ALA A 293 -16.57 -2.09 19.75
C ALA A 293 -17.68 -2.31 20.77
N ARG A 294 -17.44 -3.17 21.76
CA ARG A 294 -18.43 -3.58 22.75
C ARG A 294 -19.06 -2.39 23.49
N THR A 295 -18.25 -1.41 23.84
CA THR A 295 -18.67 -0.21 24.56
C THR A 295 -19.59 0.72 23.75
N ARG A 296 -19.62 0.54 22.41
CA ARG A 296 -20.46 1.33 21.49
C ARG A 296 -21.63 0.52 20.92
N GLY A 297 -21.84 -0.72 21.39
CA GLY A 297 -22.91 -1.59 20.90
C GLY A 297 -22.64 -2.26 19.54
N SER A 298 -21.43 -2.10 18.99
CA SER A 298 -20.99 -2.82 17.80
C SER A 298 -20.53 -4.22 18.19
N LEU A 299 -21.39 -5.22 18.05
CA LEU A 299 -21.13 -6.59 18.49
C LEU A 299 -21.16 -7.56 17.31
N PHE A 300 -20.34 -8.63 17.38
CA PHE A 300 -20.33 -9.69 16.35
C PHE A 300 -21.72 -10.23 16.03
N LYS A 301 -22.49 -10.55 17.08
CA LYS A 301 -23.82 -11.15 16.94
C LYS A 301 -24.83 -10.29 16.19
N ASP A 302 -24.62 -8.97 16.17
CA ASP A 302 -25.54 -8.00 15.59
C ASP A 302 -25.03 -7.46 14.24
N ILE A 303 -23.72 -7.16 14.16
CA ILE A 303 -23.12 -6.52 12.97
C ILE A 303 -22.77 -7.54 11.88
N MET A 304 -22.21 -8.70 12.20
CA MET A 304 -21.90 -9.70 11.17
C MET A 304 -23.12 -10.18 10.36
N PRO A 305 -24.27 -10.51 10.98
CA PRO A 305 -25.48 -10.83 10.23
C PRO A 305 -25.97 -9.69 9.34
N LEU A 306 -25.88 -8.44 9.82
CA LEU A 306 -26.22 -7.25 9.03
C LEU A 306 -25.32 -7.15 7.79
N LEU A 307 -24.00 -7.18 7.96
CA LEU A 307 -23.05 -7.08 6.85
C LEU A 307 -23.22 -8.23 5.86
N LYS A 308 -23.45 -9.45 6.34
CA LYS A 308 -23.72 -10.61 5.49
C LYS A 308 -25.02 -10.43 4.68
N ALA A 309 -26.11 -10.01 5.31
CA ALA A 309 -27.40 -9.79 4.65
C ALA A 309 -27.30 -8.71 3.57
N GLU A 310 -26.48 -7.70 3.79
CA GLU A 310 -26.21 -6.59 2.88
C GLU A 310 -25.12 -6.92 1.83
N ASN A 311 -24.54 -8.13 1.87
CA ASN A 311 -23.41 -8.54 1.02
C ASN A 311 -22.21 -7.56 1.08
N ILE A 312 -21.82 -7.17 2.30
CA ILE A 312 -20.73 -6.27 2.59
C ILE A 312 -19.59 -7.06 3.22
N GLY A 313 -18.36 -6.89 2.71
CA GLY A 313 -17.15 -7.47 3.32
C GLY A 313 -17.01 -7.00 4.77
N ALA A 314 -16.57 -7.88 5.68
CA ALA A 314 -16.60 -7.64 7.12
C ALA A 314 -15.26 -7.97 7.78
N TYR A 315 -14.54 -6.95 8.25
CA TYR A 315 -13.27 -7.10 8.97
C TYR A 315 -13.38 -6.46 10.35
N ASN A 316 -13.24 -7.26 11.40
CA ASN A 316 -13.18 -6.72 12.75
C ASN A 316 -11.75 -6.35 13.14
N TRP A 317 -11.61 -5.35 14.00
CA TRP A 317 -10.30 -4.99 14.53
C TRP A 317 -9.75 -6.05 15.48
N GLY A 318 -8.60 -6.67 15.11
CA GLY A 318 -7.87 -7.66 15.92
C GLY A 318 -8.39 -9.09 15.81
N LEU A 319 -7.48 -10.02 15.48
CA LEU A 319 -7.77 -11.46 15.40
C LEU A 319 -7.48 -12.15 16.74
N VAL A 320 -6.32 -11.89 17.33
CA VAL A 320 -5.79 -12.61 18.49
C VAL A 320 -5.38 -11.64 19.61
N ALA A 321 -5.43 -12.12 20.84
CA ALA A 321 -4.80 -11.42 21.95
C ALA A 321 -3.26 -11.47 21.78
N GLY A 322 -2.62 -10.32 21.80
CA GLY A 322 -1.18 -10.19 21.57
C GLY A 322 -0.61 -8.89 22.11
N LYS A 323 0.60 -8.55 21.69
CA LYS A 323 1.29 -7.34 22.16
C LYS A 323 0.57 -6.04 21.82
N THR A 324 -0.26 -6.02 20.79
CA THR A 324 -1.05 -4.83 20.41
C THR A 324 -2.05 -4.41 21.49
N ASN A 325 -2.48 -5.34 22.38
CA ASN A 325 -3.52 -5.07 23.37
C ASN A 325 -4.80 -4.54 22.74
N THR A 326 -5.37 -5.27 21.79
CA THR A 326 -6.70 -4.95 21.23
C THR A 326 -7.77 -5.25 22.29
N ILE A 327 -8.36 -4.22 22.90
CA ILE A 327 -9.34 -4.29 24.01
C ILE A 327 -10.60 -3.50 23.67
#